data_77391b7c8df22d7a57282a316d480d8c
#
_entry.id   77391b7c8df22d7a57282a316d480d8c
#
_cell.length_a   1.000
_cell.length_b   1.000
_cell.length_c   1.000
_cell.angle_alpha   90.00
_cell.angle_beta   90.00
_cell.angle_gamma   90.00
#
_symmetry.space_group_name_H-M   'P 1'
#
loop_
_entity.id
_entity.type
_entity.pdbx_description
1 polymer ?
#
loop_
_entity_poly.entity_id
_entity_poly.type
_entity_poly.pdbx_seq_one_letter_code
_entity_poly.pdbx_strand_id
1 'polypeptide(L)'
;DGSAFSGGLRKLDVSGMSGNTMEIDRLYYRFPVAKGLTAIAGPLARNTESLGMKPTAYKVKTLNMFGGHWGTPGVYNKETGGLVGLIWKQKVAKGKPKFTAAVNYVADAGEAENSDPTAGGMFGSNSRANTTAQIGYGSKKWGLAFGYRYGQCKAGFGTGFYKAQDCVKGTDVYSNNFAFNGFWKPAETGLIPSISAGYGFSSLEGSDVETLASWMVGFQWDKIADTSHKLAVGFGAPQYVVSQKGDDPDAPELAFEASLKLKVAKKVSVIPAVFYLPEQSQGVDDASQWGGVVQTVFKF
;
A
#
# COMPACT_ATOMS: atom_id res chain seq x y z
N ASP A 1 19.67 5.89 12.76
CA ASP A 1 19.19 4.59 13.22
C ASP A 1 17.78 4.36 12.69
N GLY A 2 17.66 3.54 11.62
CA GLY A 2 16.38 3.31 10.94
C GLY A 2 15.44 2.38 11.71
N SER A 3 15.85 1.85 12.87
CA SER A 3 15.09 0.86 13.64
C SER A 3 13.81 1.42 14.25
N ALA A 4 13.80 2.69 14.64
CA ALA A 4 12.63 3.35 15.23
C ALA A 4 11.46 3.54 14.23
N PHE A 5 11.73 3.46 12.92
CA PHE A 5 10.76 3.67 11.84
C PHE A 5 10.48 2.42 11.00
N SER A 6 10.91 1.25 11.44
CA SER A 6 10.85 0.02 10.65
C SER A 6 9.57 -0.81 10.86
N GLY A 7 8.72 -0.47 11.82
CA GLY A 7 7.52 -1.24 12.16
C GLY A 7 6.21 -0.49 11.95
N GLY A 8 5.24 -1.14 11.34
CA GLY A 8 3.86 -0.67 11.28
C GLY A 8 3.68 0.75 10.69
N LEU A 9 2.96 1.60 11.39
CA LEU A 9 2.73 3.02 11.09
C LEU A 9 3.98 3.86 10.94
N ARG A 10 5.00 3.53 11.69
CA ARG A 10 6.26 4.28 11.77
C ARG A 10 7.17 4.01 10.58
N LYS A 11 6.76 3.15 9.65
CA LYS A 11 7.58 2.84 8.50
C LYS A 11 7.57 3.98 7.50
N LEU A 12 8.73 4.57 7.28
CA LEU A 12 8.96 5.43 6.12
C LEU A 12 8.91 4.57 4.85
N ASP A 13 8.24 5.05 3.79
CA ASP A 13 8.09 4.28 2.53
C ASP A 13 9.44 3.95 1.85
N VAL A 14 10.47 4.72 2.15
CA VAL A 14 11.81 4.57 1.58
C VAL A 14 12.85 4.03 2.57
N SER A 15 12.45 3.62 3.77
CA SER A 15 13.40 3.00 4.70
C SER A 15 13.72 1.57 4.25
N GLY A 16 14.99 1.30 4.05
CA GLY A 16 15.54 -0.04 3.80
C GLY A 16 16.52 -0.40 4.92
N MET A 17 16.60 -1.67 5.26
CA MET A 17 17.49 -2.22 6.29
C MET A 17 18.46 -3.27 5.70
N SER A 18 18.89 -3.08 4.46
CA SER A 18 19.78 -4.03 3.76
C SER A 18 21.25 -4.00 4.19
N GLY A 19 21.61 -3.18 5.19
CA GLY A 19 23.01 -3.03 5.58
C GLY A 19 23.87 -2.52 4.43
N ASN A 20 25.07 -3.10 4.26
CA ASN A 20 25.99 -2.76 3.17
C ASN A 20 25.93 -3.76 2.00
N THR A 21 24.85 -4.54 1.88
CA THR A 21 24.68 -5.55 0.84
C THR A 21 23.78 -5.04 -0.29
N MET A 22 24.08 -5.48 -1.50
CA MET A 22 23.22 -5.27 -2.66
C MET A 22 22.24 -6.45 -2.75
N GLU A 23 20.96 -6.16 -2.65
CA GLU A 23 19.90 -7.18 -2.69
C GLU A 23 18.99 -6.97 -3.90
N ILE A 24 18.46 -8.07 -4.44
CA ILE A 24 17.44 -8.03 -5.48
C ILE A 24 16.10 -7.76 -4.81
N ASP A 25 15.58 -6.55 -4.98
CA ASP A 25 14.28 -6.16 -4.42
C ASP A 25 13.10 -6.79 -5.18
N ARG A 26 13.25 -7.04 -6.49
CA ARG A 26 12.21 -7.68 -7.33
C ARG A 26 12.80 -8.41 -8.50
N LEU A 27 12.22 -9.58 -8.79
CA LEU A 27 12.54 -10.39 -9.95
C LEU A 27 11.26 -11.02 -10.51
N TYR A 28 10.73 -10.47 -11.59
CA TYR A 28 9.53 -10.98 -12.26
C TYR A 28 9.51 -10.63 -13.74
N TYR A 29 8.69 -11.35 -14.48
CA TYR A 29 8.48 -11.15 -15.90
C TYR A 29 7.02 -10.79 -16.19
N ARG A 30 6.82 -9.87 -17.14
CA ARG A 30 5.50 -9.51 -17.67
C ARG A 30 5.48 -9.77 -19.15
N PHE A 31 4.45 -10.46 -19.62
CA PHE A 31 4.31 -10.75 -21.03
C PHE A 31 2.85 -10.65 -21.50
N PRO A 32 2.61 -10.16 -22.73
CA PRO A 32 1.28 -10.11 -23.31
C PRO A 32 0.80 -11.52 -23.62
N VAL A 33 -0.44 -11.85 -23.19
CA VAL A 33 -1.08 -13.14 -23.48
C VAL A 33 -2.12 -12.98 -24.59
N ALA A 34 -2.87 -11.85 -24.54
CA ALA A 34 -3.88 -11.52 -25.54
C ALA A 34 -4.06 -10.00 -25.63
N LYS A 35 -4.90 -9.56 -26.57
CA LYS A 35 -5.19 -8.11 -26.73
C LYS A 35 -5.78 -7.51 -25.43
N GLY A 36 -4.99 -6.66 -24.77
CA GLY A 36 -5.34 -6.03 -23.51
C GLY A 36 -5.10 -6.89 -22.27
N LEU A 37 -4.66 -8.13 -22.41
CA LEU A 37 -4.37 -9.07 -21.34
C LEU A 37 -2.85 -9.28 -21.21
N THR A 38 -2.33 -9.11 -20.00
CA THR A 38 -0.91 -9.32 -19.66
C THR A 38 -0.83 -10.27 -18.48
N ALA A 39 0.03 -11.27 -18.59
CA ALA A 39 0.39 -12.12 -17.46
C ALA A 39 1.63 -11.55 -16.75
N ILE A 40 1.76 -11.85 -15.48
CA ILE A 40 2.92 -11.57 -14.65
C ILE A 40 3.25 -12.81 -13.83
N ALA A 41 4.53 -13.17 -13.75
CA ALA A 41 5.01 -14.25 -12.92
C ALA A 41 6.45 -13.98 -12.49
N GLY A 42 6.82 -14.41 -11.30
CA GLY A 42 8.21 -14.31 -10.82
C GLY A 42 8.37 -14.77 -9.39
N PRO A 43 9.60 -15.11 -9.01
CA PRO A 43 9.90 -15.56 -7.65
C PRO A 43 9.86 -14.43 -6.60
N LEU A 44 9.98 -13.17 -7.02
CA LEU A 44 10.05 -12.03 -6.11
C LEU A 44 9.31 -10.81 -6.69
N ALA A 45 8.01 -10.74 -6.42
CA ALA A 45 7.17 -9.62 -6.87
C ALA A 45 6.14 -9.25 -5.80
N ARG A 46 5.67 -8.00 -5.84
CA ARG A 46 4.63 -7.52 -4.91
C ARG A 46 3.24 -7.67 -5.53
N ASN A 47 2.24 -7.97 -4.70
CA ASN A 47 0.85 -7.97 -5.14
C ASN A 47 0.44 -6.64 -5.81
N THR A 48 0.97 -5.51 -5.34
CA THR A 48 0.71 -4.18 -5.91
C THR A 48 1.37 -3.92 -7.28
N GLU A 49 2.24 -4.80 -7.75
CA GLU A 49 2.81 -4.72 -9.09
C GLU A 49 1.91 -5.31 -10.17
N SER A 50 0.94 -6.12 -9.76
CA SER A 50 0.00 -6.78 -10.65
C SER A 50 -1.39 -6.13 -10.65
N LEU A 51 -1.46 -4.81 -10.62
CA LEU A 51 -2.73 -4.08 -10.62
C LEU A 51 -3.11 -3.58 -12.00
N GLY A 52 -4.41 -3.51 -12.25
CA GLY A 52 -4.99 -2.95 -13.47
C GLY A 52 -4.73 -1.43 -13.58
N MET A 53 -4.86 -0.73 -12.46
CA MET A 53 -4.55 0.69 -12.33
C MET A 53 -3.95 1.02 -10.96
N LYS A 54 -3.13 2.06 -10.89
CA LYS A 54 -2.73 2.65 -9.62
C LYS A 54 -3.87 3.52 -9.10
N PRO A 55 -4.45 3.23 -7.92
CA PRO A 55 -5.70 3.85 -7.49
C PRO A 55 -5.52 5.19 -6.77
N THR A 56 -4.48 5.95 -7.12
CA THR A 56 -4.16 7.23 -6.47
C THR A 56 -3.45 8.20 -7.40
N ALA A 57 -3.66 9.48 -7.19
CA ALA A 57 -2.86 10.56 -7.73
C ALA A 57 -1.75 11.03 -6.77
N TYR A 58 -1.86 10.69 -5.49
CA TYR A 58 -0.92 11.02 -4.45
C TYR A 58 0.41 10.27 -4.66
N LYS A 59 1.53 11.00 -4.71
CA LYS A 59 2.82 10.44 -5.13
C LYS A 59 3.92 10.59 -4.09
N VAL A 60 3.58 11.12 -2.94
CA VAL A 60 4.52 11.27 -1.84
C VAL A 60 4.87 9.91 -1.27
N LYS A 61 6.09 9.78 -0.82
CA LYS A 61 6.66 8.57 -0.27
C LYS A 61 7.35 8.85 1.07
N THR A 62 6.66 9.53 1.98
CA THR A 62 7.15 9.74 3.34
C THR A 62 6.66 8.62 4.22
N LEU A 63 5.38 8.61 4.59
CA LEU A 63 4.79 7.53 5.35
C LEU A 63 4.24 6.44 4.41
N ASN A 64 4.56 5.20 4.74
CA ASN A 64 4.17 4.04 3.93
C ASN A 64 2.65 3.90 3.80
N MET A 65 1.88 4.25 4.85
CA MET A 65 0.44 4.18 4.81
C MET A 65 -0.19 5.05 3.71
N PHE A 66 0.34 6.25 3.47
CA PHE A 66 -0.17 7.17 2.45
C PHE A 66 0.38 6.86 1.05
N GLY A 67 1.70 6.92 0.91
CA GLY A 67 2.37 6.75 -0.38
C GLY A 67 2.48 5.33 -0.86
N GLY A 68 2.58 4.40 0.07
CA GLY A 68 2.81 2.98 -0.18
C GLY A 68 1.54 2.14 -0.30
N HIS A 69 0.61 2.33 0.60
CA HIS A 69 -0.63 1.54 0.72
C HIS A 69 -1.89 2.30 0.33
N TRP A 70 -1.77 3.61 0.03
CA TRP A 70 -2.86 4.48 -0.42
C TRP A 70 -4.05 4.51 0.54
N GLY A 71 -3.77 4.45 1.85
CA GLY A 71 -4.75 4.41 2.92
C GLY A 71 -5.55 3.12 3.06
N THR A 72 -5.19 2.07 2.33
CA THR A 72 -5.93 0.81 2.29
C THR A 72 -4.99 -0.41 2.38
N PRO A 73 -4.19 -0.50 3.47
CA PRO A 73 -3.18 -1.53 3.66
C PRO A 73 -3.76 -2.94 3.71
N GLY A 74 -5.00 -3.11 4.10
CA GLY A 74 -5.69 -4.40 4.09
C GLY A 74 -5.65 -5.07 2.71
N VAL A 75 -5.80 -4.32 1.62
CA VAL A 75 -5.72 -4.85 0.24
C VAL A 75 -4.35 -4.66 -0.37
N TYR A 76 -3.79 -3.46 -0.29
CA TYR A 76 -2.51 -3.13 -0.95
C TYR A 76 -1.35 -3.22 0.04
N ASN A 77 -1.20 -4.40 0.66
CA ASN A 77 -0.24 -4.65 1.74
C ASN A 77 1.22 -4.78 1.29
N LYS A 78 1.48 -4.78 -0.03
CA LYS A 78 2.81 -4.98 -0.62
C LYS A 78 3.45 -6.33 -0.28
N GLU A 79 2.65 -7.36 0.00
CA GLU A 79 3.20 -8.70 0.15
C GLU A 79 4.11 -9.04 -1.02
N THR A 80 5.28 -9.58 -0.73
CA THR A 80 6.37 -9.78 -1.68
C THR A 80 6.82 -11.23 -1.64
N GLY A 81 6.87 -11.87 -2.80
CA GLY A 81 7.31 -13.27 -2.90
C GLY A 81 7.02 -13.88 -4.25
N GLY A 82 6.83 -15.19 -4.27
CA GLY A 82 6.43 -15.92 -5.47
C GLY A 82 5.05 -15.47 -5.94
N LEU A 83 4.97 -14.88 -7.13
CA LEU A 83 3.76 -14.26 -7.66
C LEU A 83 3.41 -14.80 -9.04
N VAL A 84 2.09 -15.04 -9.23
CA VAL A 84 1.47 -15.21 -10.54
C VAL A 84 0.22 -14.34 -10.64
N GLY A 85 -0.05 -13.75 -11.80
CA GLY A 85 -1.21 -12.89 -11.97
C GLY A 85 -1.55 -12.53 -13.40
N LEU A 86 -2.74 -11.98 -13.57
CA LEU A 86 -3.29 -11.49 -14.83
C LEU A 86 -3.77 -10.05 -14.69
N ILE A 87 -3.49 -9.25 -15.70
CA ILE A 87 -3.88 -7.85 -15.78
C ILE A 87 -4.59 -7.62 -17.10
N TRP A 88 -5.85 -7.22 -17.04
CA TRP A 88 -6.63 -6.82 -18.21
C TRP A 88 -6.85 -5.32 -18.24
N LYS A 89 -6.72 -4.71 -19.41
CA LYS A 89 -6.99 -3.30 -19.66
C LYS A 89 -7.82 -3.15 -20.92
N GLN A 90 -9.00 -2.58 -20.79
CA GLN A 90 -9.86 -2.28 -21.91
C GLN A 90 -9.13 -1.42 -22.95
N LYS A 91 -9.25 -1.77 -24.22
CA LYS A 91 -8.72 -0.97 -25.34
C LYS A 91 -9.74 0.12 -25.69
N VAL A 92 -9.38 1.36 -25.50
CA VAL A 92 -10.20 2.54 -25.82
C VAL A 92 -9.37 3.59 -26.56
N ALA A 93 -10.02 4.58 -27.17
CA ALA A 93 -9.33 5.70 -27.79
C ALA A 93 -8.50 6.48 -26.74
N LYS A 94 -7.43 7.12 -27.20
CA LYS A 94 -6.49 7.86 -26.34
C LYS A 94 -7.23 8.91 -25.50
N GLY A 95 -7.01 8.88 -24.19
CA GLY A 95 -7.60 9.84 -23.24
C GLY A 95 -8.98 9.48 -22.72
N LYS A 96 -9.66 8.51 -23.33
CA LYS A 96 -10.97 8.05 -22.83
C LYS A 96 -10.82 7.20 -21.54
N PRO A 97 -11.79 7.26 -20.64
CA PRO A 97 -11.86 6.35 -19.49
C PRO A 97 -11.94 4.89 -19.95
N LYS A 98 -11.37 4.00 -19.16
CA LYS A 98 -11.34 2.56 -19.46
C LYS A 98 -11.51 1.73 -18.22
N PHE A 99 -12.08 0.56 -18.39
CA PHE A 99 -12.07 -0.47 -17.38
C PHE A 99 -10.72 -1.18 -17.32
N THR A 100 -10.37 -1.60 -16.12
CA THR A 100 -9.22 -2.46 -15.86
C THR A 100 -9.64 -3.52 -14.84
N ALA A 101 -9.08 -4.70 -14.97
CA ALA A 101 -9.24 -5.76 -13.98
C ALA A 101 -7.88 -6.43 -13.77
N ALA A 102 -7.63 -6.91 -12.57
CA ALA A 102 -6.44 -7.68 -12.27
C ALA A 102 -6.73 -8.69 -11.18
N VAL A 103 -6.05 -9.81 -11.24
CA VAL A 103 -6.02 -10.82 -10.19
C VAL A 103 -4.59 -11.34 -10.05
N ASN A 104 -4.15 -11.54 -8.84
CA ASN A 104 -2.87 -12.17 -8.57
C ASN A 104 -2.94 -13.01 -7.30
N TYR A 105 -2.04 -13.97 -7.24
CA TYR A 105 -1.69 -14.72 -6.05
C TYR A 105 -0.23 -14.45 -5.74
N VAL A 106 0.10 -14.25 -4.47
CA VAL A 106 1.46 -14.10 -3.99
C VAL A 106 1.64 -14.88 -2.69
N ALA A 107 2.66 -15.72 -2.64
CA ALA A 107 3.13 -16.34 -1.40
C ALA A 107 4.39 -15.60 -0.94
N ASP A 108 4.50 -15.32 0.37
CA ASP A 108 5.68 -14.69 0.95
C ASP A 108 6.97 -15.38 0.51
N ALA A 109 8.05 -14.62 0.35
CA ALA A 109 9.29 -15.15 -0.20
C ALA A 109 9.86 -16.34 0.59
N GLY A 110 9.80 -16.27 1.93
CA GLY A 110 10.26 -17.36 2.79
C GLY A 110 9.32 -18.58 2.83
N GLU A 111 8.09 -18.42 2.35
CA GLU A 111 7.09 -19.50 2.29
C GLU A 111 7.03 -20.13 0.90
N ALA A 112 7.17 -19.31 -0.15
CA ALA A 112 7.02 -19.76 -1.54
C ALA A 112 8.06 -20.81 -1.96
N GLU A 113 9.24 -20.80 -1.37
CA GLU A 113 10.32 -21.74 -1.63
C GLU A 113 10.17 -23.08 -0.89
N ASN A 114 9.24 -23.16 0.07
CA ASN A 114 9.05 -24.37 0.86
C ASN A 114 8.36 -25.46 0.02
N SER A 115 9.00 -26.58 -0.11
CA SER A 115 8.46 -27.74 -0.85
C SER A 115 7.48 -28.60 -0.04
N ASP A 116 7.42 -28.41 1.28
CA ASP A 116 6.47 -29.09 2.16
C ASP A 116 5.14 -28.31 2.20
N PRO A 117 4.05 -28.83 1.61
CA PRO A 117 2.76 -28.15 1.58
C PRO A 117 2.11 -28.01 2.96
N THR A 118 2.59 -28.72 3.98
CA THR A 118 2.13 -28.59 5.36
C THR A 118 2.85 -27.48 6.10
N ALA A 119 3.94 -26.96 5.56
CA ALA A 119 4.79 -25.95 6.17
C ALA A 119 4.81 -24.62 5.40
N GLY A 120 4.20 -24.55 4.22
CA GLY A 120 4.18 -23.37 3.36
C GLY A 120 3.96 -23.72 1.87
N GLY A 121 4.76 -23.12 1.01
CA GLY A 121 4.74 -23.35 -0.42
C GLY A 121 3.74 -22.49 -1.19
N MET A 122 3.89 -22.46 -2.50
CA MET A 122 2.90 -21.82 -3.37
C MET A 122 1.60 -22.64 -3.40
N PHE A 123 0.48 -21.95 -3.21
CA PHE A 123 -0.87 -22.54 -3.17
C PHE A 123 -1.13 -23.49 -1.98
N GLY A 124 -0.24 -23.56 -1.01
CA GLY A 124 -0.45 -24.29 0.24
C GLY A 124 -1.46 -23.60 1.14
N SER A 125 -2.30 -24.37 1.85
CA SER A 125 -3.28 -23.81 2.82
C SER A 125 -2.62 -23.15 4.02
N ASN A 126 -1.45 -23.62 4.41
CA ASN A 126 -0.68 -23.11 5.56
C ASN A 126 0.37 -22.05 5.15
N SER A 127 0.33 -21.60 3.93
CA SER A 127 1.25 -20.58 3.42
C SER A 127 0.78 -19.18 3.82
N ARG A 128 1.72 -18.33 4.17
CA ARG A 128 1.50 -16.89 4.24
C ARG A 128 1.32 -16.36 2.83
N ALA A 129 0.08 -16.32 2.37
CA ALA A 129 -0.23 -16.02 0.98
C ALA A 129 -1.43 -15.09 0.84
N ASN A 130 -1.52 -14.45 -0.31
CA ASN A 130 -2.58 -13.53 -0.67
C ASN A 130 -3.15 -13.82 -2.04
N THR A 131 -4.46 -13.77 -2.18
CA THR A 131 -5.10 -13.60 -3.48
C THR A 131 -5.67 -12.19 -3.54
N THR A 132 -5.22 -11.38 -4.50
CA THR A 132 -5.66 -10.00 -4.66
C THR A 132 -6.37 -9.82 -5.99
N ALA A 133 -7.55 -9.19 -5.97
CA ALA A 133 -8.30 -8.80 -7.16
C ALA A 133 -8.55 -7.30 -7.16
N GLN A 134 -8.56 -6.68 -8.34
CA GLN A 134 -8.89 -5.27 -8.50
C GLN A 134 -9.74 -5.06 -9.74
N ILE A 135 -10.78 -4.24 -9.62
CA ILE A 135 -11.50 -3.64 -10.74
C ILE A 135 -11.33 -2.13 -10.64
N GLY A 136 -11.05 -1.49 -11.77
CA GLY A 136 -10.91 -0.06 -11.83
C GLY A 136 -11.54 0.54 -13.08
N TYR A 137 -12.02 1.77 -12.96
CA TYR A 137 -12.53 2.56 -14.07
C TYR A 137 -12.02 3.99 -13.99
N GLY A 138 -11.51 4.51 -15.08
CA GLY A 138 -11.01 5.88 -15.08
C GLY A 138 -10.10 6.24 -16.24
N SER A 139 -9.56 7.43 -16.16
CA SER A 139 -8.66 8.05 -17.12
C SER A 139 -7.35 8.48 -16.44
N LYS A 140 -6.56 9.30 -17.13
CA LYS A 140 -5.39 9.94 -16.50
C LYS A 140 -5.76 11.05 -15.50
N LYS A 141 -6.99 11.59 -15.60
CA LYS A 141 -7.45 12.72 -14.78
C LYS A 141 -8.26 12.30 -13.56
N TRP A 142 -8.87 11.16 -13.59
CA TRP A 142 -9.64 10.63 -12.48
C TRP A 142 -9.72 9.10 -12.56
N GLY A 143 -9.98 8.47 -11.46
CA GLY A 143 -10.16 7.02 -11.42
C GLY A 143 -10.79 6.58 -10.10
N LEU A 144 -11.53 5.48 -10.20
CA LEU A 144 -12.10 4.75 -9.09
C LEU A 144 -11.60 3.31 -9.18
N ALA A 145 -11.29 2.72 -8.05
CA ALA A 145 -10.89 1.34 -7.96
C ALA A 145 -11.53 0.67 -6.74
N PHE A 146 -12.01 -0.53 -6.94
CA PHE A 146 -12.39 -1.46 -5.90
C PHE A 146 -11.35 -2.59 -5.88
N GLY A 147 -10.82 -2.86 -4.70
CA GLY A 147 -9.86 -3.94 -4.46
C GLY A 147 -10.42 -4.93 -3.43
N TYR A 148 -10.10 -6.20 -3.63
CA TYR A 148 -10.35 -7.27 -2.70
C TYR A 148 -9.06 -8.07 -2.49
N ARG A 149 -8.79 -8.46 -1.25
CA ARG A 149 -7.69 -9.39 -0.93
C ARG A 149 -8.18 -10.43 0.06
N TYR A 150 -8.02 -11.69 -0.31
CA TYR A 150 -8.06 -12.79 0.62
C TYR A 150 -6.65 -13.01 1.17
N GLY A 151 -6.48 -12.94 2.47
CA GLY A 151 -5.21 -13.19 3.15
C GLY A 151 -5.28 -14.49 3.92
N GLN A 152 -4.40 -15.42 3.59
CA GLN A 152 -4.22 -16.66 4.34
C GLN A 152 -3.22 -16.41 5.45
N CYS A 153 -3.44 -17.03 6.61
CA CYS A 153 -2.47 -17.15 7.65
C CYS A 153 -1.62 -15.87 7.75
N LYS A 154 -1.57 -15.11 8.72
CA LYS A 154 -0.66 -13.95 8.94
C LYS A 154 -0.32 -13.03 7.73
N ALA A 155 -1.03 -13.17 6.64
CA ALA A 155 -0.71 -12.45 5.41
C ALA A 155 -0.94 -10.94 5.53
N GLY A 156 0.05 -10.24 6.06
CA GLY A 156 0.21 -8.82 5.89
C GLY A 156 -0.84 -7.90 6.50
N PHE A 157 -1.19 -8.15 7.76
CA PHE A 157 -1.79 -7.10 8.57
C PHE A 157 -0.70 -6.25 9.18
N GLY A 158 -0.66 -5.24 9.62
CA GLY A 158 0.43 -4.68 10.42
C GLY A 158 1.05 -3.44 9.86
N THR A 159 0.20 -2.58 9.31
CA THR A 159 0.62 -1.23 8.92
C THR A 159 -0.13 -0.17 9.72
N GLY A 160 -0.63 -0.51 10.89
CA GLY A 160 -1.41 0.40 11.69
C GLY A 160 -1.23 0.18 13.17
N PHE A 161 -2.22 0.58 13.92
CA PHE A 161 -2.31 0.37 15.37
C PHE A 161 -2.39 -1.11 15.73
N TYR A 162 -2.70 -1.98 14.77
CA TYR A 162 -2.87 -3.40 14.99
C TYR A 162 -1.66 -4.19 14.49
N LYS A 163 -1.03 -4.96 15.35
CA LYS A 163 -0.06 -5.98 14.99
C LYS A 163 -0.81 -7.26 14.64
N ALA A 164 -0.57 -7.81 13.47
CA ALA A 164 -1.08 -9.11 13.11
C ALA A 164 -0.64 -10.16 14.12
N GLN A 165 -1.60 -10.96 14.55
CA GLN A 165 -1.27 -12.16 15.32
C GLN A 165 -0.47 -13.12 14.44
N ASP A 166 0.47 -13.82 15.04
CA ASP A 166 1.25 -14.81 14.33
C ASP A 166 0.35 -15.96 13.91
N CYS A 167 0.47 -16.38 12.65
CA CYS A 167 -0.09 -17.62 12.21
C CYS A 167 0.58 -18.75 13.00
N VAL A 168 -0.17 -19.34 13.90
CA VAL A 168 0.24 -20.59 14.53
C VAL A 168 -0.16 -21.70 13.57
N LYS A 169 0.78 -22.59 13.22
CA LYS A 169 0.49 -23.76 12.39
C LYS A 169 -0.77 -24.48 12.91
N GLY A 170 -1.74 -24.68 12.03
CA GLY A 170 -3.00 -25.34 12.34
C GLY A 170 -4.11 -24.42 12.87
N THR A 171 -3.92 -23.10 12.87
CA THR A 171 -5.01 -22.15 13.13
C THR A 171 -5.54 -21.61 11.81
N ASP A 172 -6.85 -21.74 11.61
CA ASP A 172 -7.55 -21.19 10.44
C ASP A 172 -7.75 -19.67 10.59
N VAL A 173 -6.63 -18.93 10.62
CA VAL A 173 -6.67 -17.46 10.62
C VAL A 173 -6.58 -16.96 9.18
N TYR A 174 -7.64 -16.32 8.73
CA TYR A 174 -7.67 -15.69 7.41
C TYR A 174 -8.41 -14.36 7.44
N SER A 175 -8.33 -13.61 6.36
CA SER A 175 -8.96 -12.31 6.28
C SER A 175 -9.56 -12.02 4.92
N ASN A 176 -10.67 -11.33 4.94
CA ASN A 176 -11.30 -10.72 3.79
C ASN A 176 -11.10 -9.20 3.86
N ASN A 177 -10.42 -8.64 2.89
CA ASN A 177 -10.04 -7.24 2.90
C ASN A 177 -10.62 -6.53 1.68
N PHE A 178 -11.19 -5.36 1.88
CA PHE A 178 -11.83 -4.55 0.86
C PHE A 178 -11.20 -3.16 0.83
N ALA A 179 -11.06 -2.60 -0.37
CA ALA A 179 -10.52 -1.25 -0.58
C ALA A 179 -11.35 -0.49 -1.60
N PHE A 180 -11.72 0.73 -1.27
CA PHE A 180 -12.30 1.70 -2.17
C PHE A 180 -11.34 2.87 -2.30
N ASN A 181 -10.85 3.11 -3.49
CA ASN A 181 -9.91 4.20 -3.75
C ASN A 181 -10.38 5.04 -4.93
N GLY A 182 -10.18 6.33 -4.80
CA GLY A 182 -10.47 7.26 -5.88
C GLY A 182 -9.46 8.39 -5.95
N PHE A 183 -9.32 8.95 -7.13
CA PHE A 183 -8.55 10.17 -7.32
C PHE A 183 -9.13 11.05 -8.40
N TRP A 184 -8.86 12.32 -8.26
CA TRP A 184 -9.16 13.34 -9.24
C TRP A 184 -7.98 14.30 -9.40
N LYS A 185 -7.73 14.75 -10.64
CA LYS A 185 -6.71 15.75 -10.98
C LYS A 185 -7.36 16.89 -11.73
N PRO A 186 -7.09 18.14 -11.37
CA PRO A 186 -7.56 19.29 -12.13
C PRO A 186 -7.04 19.27 -13.59
N ALA A 187 -7.75 19.96 -14.45
CA ALA A 187 -7.34 20.11 -15.85
C ALA A 187 -5.99 20.84 -15.94
N GLU A 188 -5.84 21.86 -15.12
CA GLU A 188 -4.62 22.66 -14.97
C GLU A 188 -4.10 22.54 -13.56
N THR A 189 -2.78 22.53 -13.42
CA THR A 189 -2.11 22.52 -12.12
C THR A 189 -1.91 23.96 -11.65
N GLY A 190 -2.24 24.26 -10.41
CA GLY A 190 -2.14 25.60 -9.82
C GLY A 190 -2.64 25.58 -8.39
N LEU A 191 -3.56 26.46 -8.05
CA LEU A 191 -4.15 26.54 -6.72
C LEU A 191 -4.97 25.30 -6.33
N ILE A 192 -5.61 24.65 -7.31
CA ILE A 192 -6.44 23.46 -7.04
C ILE A 192 -5.56 22.21 -7.01
N PRO A 193 -5.51 21.46 -5.90
CA PRO A 193 -4.73 20.23 -5.81
C PRO A 193 -5.37 19.07 -6.57
N SER A 194 -4.57 18.05 -6.88
CA SER A 194 -5.09 16.72 -7.09
C SER A 194 -5.54 16.15 -5.76
N ILE A 195 -6.65 15.43 -5.75
CA ILE A 195 -7.22 14.81 -4.55
C ILE A 195 -7.15 13.29 -4.72
N SER A 196 -6.78 12.59 -3.66
CA SER A 196 -6.85 11.13 -3.58
C SER A 196 -7.48 10.74 -2.26
N ALA A 197 -8.34 9.74 -2.29
CA ALA A 197 -8.93 9.17 -1.09
C ALA A 197 -8.91 7.64 -1.17
N GLY A 198 -8.82 7.02 -0.01
CA GLY A 198 -8.91 5.57 0.14
C GLY A 198 -9.62 5.22 1.44
N TYR A 199 -10.47 4.20 1.39
CA TYR A 199 -11.11 3.59 2.55
C TYR A 199 -10.95 2.08 2.46
N GLY A 200 -10.43 1.48 3.52
CA GLY A 200 -10.22 0.05 3.66
C GLY A 200 -11.00 -0.53 4.81
N PHE A 201 -11.50 -1.73 4.61
CA PHE A 201 -12.20 -2.53 5.62
C PHE A 201 -11.69 -3.96 5.56
N SER A 202 -11.49 -4.59 6.71
CA SER A 202 -11.04 -5.99 6.81
C SER A 202 -11.87 -6.73 7.82
N SER A 203 -12.27 -7.97 7.47
CA SER A 203 -12.88 -8.93 8.38
C SER A 203 -11.89 -10.07 8.61
N LEU A 204 -11.67 -10.43 9.87
CA LEU A 204 -10.75 -11.47 10.30
C LEU A 204 -11.51 -12.65 10.87
N GLU A 205 -11.09 -13.84 10.47
CA GLU A 205 -11.59 -15.11 11.01
C GLU A 205 -10.50 -15.79 11.83
N GLY A 206 -10.90 -16.46 12.90
CA GLY A 206 -9.94 -17.16 13.78
C GLY A 206 -9.11 -16.24 14.69
N SER A 207 -9.46 -14.96 14.79
CA SER A 207 -8.79 -13.95 15.62
C SER A 207 -9.73 -13.40 16.70
N ASP A 208 -9.16 -12.77 17.72
CA ASP A 208 -9.94 -11.99 18.70
C ASP A 208 -10.33 -10.64 18.13
N VAL A 209 -9.53 -10.07 17.23
CA VAL A 209 -9.91 -8.93 16.42
C VAL A 209 -10.78 -9.40 15.27
N GLU A 210 -11.97 -8.83 15.12
CA GLU A 210 -12.96 -9.24 14.13
C GLU A 210 -12.93 -8.33 12.89
N THR A 211 -12.85 -7.01 13.12
CA THR A 211 -12.85 -6.06 12.01
C THR A 211 -11.83 -4.95 12.19
N LEU A 212 -11.25 -4.55 11.05
CA LEU A 212 -10.34 -3.43 10.95
C LEU A 212 -10.84 -2.43 9.89
N ALA A 213 -10.53 -1.16 10.08
CA ALA A 213 -10.72 -0.16 9.06
C ALA A 213 -9.48 0.71 8.89
N SER A 214 -9.42 1.45 7.79
CA SER A 214 -8.36 2.41 7.51
C SER A 214 -8.85 3.43 6.48
N TRP A 215 -8.34 4.64 6.49
CA TRP A 215 -8.65 5.60 5.46
C TRP A 215 -7.58 6.66 5.30
N MET A 216 -7.56 7.31 4.15
CA MET A 216 -6.73 8.47 3.89
C MET A 216 -7.40 9.48 2.97
N VAL A 217 -7.00 10.73 3.10
CA VAL A 217 -7.17 11.77 2.09
C VAL A 217 -5.81 12.41 1.83
N GLY A 218 -5.48 12.60 0.56
CA GLY A 218 -4.22 13.22 0.14
C GLY A 218 -4.45 14.32 -0.89
N PHE A 219 -3.82 15.45 -0.68
CA PHE A 219 -3.81 16.60 -1.58
C PHE A 219 -2.42 16.76 -2.19
N GLN A 220 -2.34 17.00 -3.48
CA GLN A 220 -1.06 17.24 -4.14
C GLN A 220 -1.16 18.36 -5.16
N TRP A 221 -0.35 19.38 -4.99
CA TRP A 221 -0.12 20.45 -5.95
C TRP A 221 1.11 20.11 -6.80
N ASP A 222 0.90 19.90 -8.09
CA ASP A 222 1.99 19.50 -9.01
C ASP A 222 2.81 20.70 -9.50
N LYS A 223 2.34 21.94 -9.25
CA LYS A 223 3.05 23.19 -9.46
C LYS A 223 2.71 24.17 -8.34
N ILE A 224 3.70 24.84 -7.80
CA ILE A 224 3.53 25.88 -6.79
C ILE A 224 4.17 27.14 -7.35
N ALA A 225 3.43 28.26 -7.36
CA ALA A 225 3.91 29.54 -7.86
C ALA A 225 4.56 29.44 -9.25
N ASP A 226 3.92 28.73 -10.18
CA ASP A 226 4.37 28.47 -11.57
C ASP A 226 5.74 27.79 -11.70
N THR A 227 6.25 27.24 -10.62
CA THR A 227 7.49 26.47 -10.61
C THR A 227 7.24 24.99 -10.87
N SER A 228 8.31 24.21 -10.97
CA SER A 228 8.23 22.73 -11.00
C SER A 228 8.25 22.09 -9.60
N HIS A 229 8.10 22.90 -8.55
CA HIS A 229 7.99 22.43 -7.17
C HIS A 229 6.63 21.81 -6.91
N LYS A 230 6.57 20.88 -5.95
CA LYS A 230 5.34 20.18 -5.60
C LYS A 230 5.15 20.17 -4.10
N LEU A 231 3.93 20.47 -3.67
CA LEU A 231 3.50 20.31 -2.29
C LEU A 231 2.56 19.11 -2.20
N ALA A 232 2.64 18.37 -1.15
CA ALA A 232 1.65 17.35 -0.83
C ALA A 232 1.37 17.31 0.67
N VAL A 233 0.12 17.08 0.99
CA VAL A 233 -0.37 16.92 2.36
C VAL A 233 -1.26 15.69 2.39
N GLY A 234 -1.04 14.81 3.34
CA GLY A 234 -1.84 13.61 3.56
C GLY A 234 -2.25 13.48 5.01
N PHE A 235 -3.45 13.01 5.25
CA PHE A 235 -3.94 12.65 6.57
C PHE A 235 -4.92 11.50 6.49
N GLY A 236 -5.07 10.79 7.61
CA GLY A 236 -5.97 9.65 7.69
C GLY A 236 -5.72 8.81 8.93
N ALA A 237 -6.61 7.85 9.15
CA ALA A 237 -6.42 6.85 10.18
C ALA A 237 -5.73 5.62 9.57
N PRO A 238 -4.56 5.24 10.08
CA PRO A 238 -3.96 3.97 9.79
C PRO A 238 -4.90 2.83 10.16
N GLN A 239 -4.58 1.61 9.76
CA GLN A 239 -5.43 0.46 10.08
C GLN A 239 -5.64 0.33 11.58
N TYR A 240 -6.89 0.37 12.00
CA TYR A 240 -7.32 0.34 13.39
C TYR A 240 -8.43 -0.70 13.61
N VAL A 241 -8.58 -1.14 14.85
CA VAL A 241 -9.61 -2.10 15.26
C VAL A 241 -10.96 -1.37 15.33
N VAL A 242 -11.98 -1.94 14.68
CA VAL A 242 -13.37 -1.48 14.73
C VAL A 242 -14.19 -2.35 15.67
N SER A 243 -13.97 -3.67 15.66
CA SER A 243 -14.58 -4.62 16.60
C SER A 243 -13.61 -5.72 16.96
N GLN A 244 -13.74 -6.20 18.19
CA GLN A 244 -13.00 -7.31 18.77
C GLN A 244 -13.84 -8.02 19.81
N LYS A 245 -13.45 -9.23 20.18
CA LYS A 245 -14.04 -9.96 21.30
C LYS A 245 -13.65 -9.31 22.63
N GLY A 246 -14.58 -9.20 23.53
CA GLY A 246 -14.35 -8.58 24.84
C GLY A 246 -14.70 -7.09 24.84
N ASP A 247 -13.74 -6.25 25.22
CA ASP A 247 -13.96 -4.81 25.38
C ASP A 247 -14.04 -4.08 24.03
N ASP A 248 -14.80 -3.00 23.99
CA ASP A 248 -14.86 -2.11 22.83
C ASP A 248 -13.48 -1.47 22.56
N PRO A 249 -13.04 -1.40 21.31
CA PRO A 249 -11.77 -0.77 20.98
C PRO A 249 -11.84 0.76 21.12
N ASP A 250 -10.72 1.35 21.51
CA ASP A 250 -10.60 2.82 21.56
C ASP A 250 -10.72 3.47 20.18
N ALA A 251 -11.00 4.77 20.18
CA ALA A 251 -11.09 5.55 18.93
C ALA A 251 -9.72 5.60 18.22
N PRO A 252 -9.71 5.55 16.88
CA PRO A 252 -8.47 5.68 16.14
C PRO A 252 -7.96 7.11 16.13
N GLU A 253 -6.65 7.27 16.19
CA GLU A 253 -6.00 8.56 16.01
C GLU A 253 -5.60 8.81 14.55
N LEU A 254 -5.37 10.09 14.22
CA LEU A 254 -5.03 10.53 12.89
C LEU A 254 -3.52 10.70 12.71
N ALA A 255 -2.98 10.13 11.65
CA ALA A 255 -1.63 10.42 11.17
C ALA A 255 -1.66 11.53 10.12
N PHE A 256 -0.58 12.31 10.04
CA PHE A 256 -0.42 13.40 9.09
C PHE A 256 0.95 13.35 8.45
N GLU A 257 1.03 13.78 7.18
CA GLU A 257 2.30 14.09 6.54
C GLU A 257 2.17 15.32 5.64
N ALA A 258 3.26 16.08 5.54
CA ALA A 258 3.41 17.13 4.56
C ALA A 258 4.81 17.07 3.94
N SER A 259 4.91 17.26 2.64
CA SER A 259 6.19 17.24 1.94
C SER A 259 6.26 18.29 0.85
N LEU A 260 7.44 18.87 0.67
CA LEU A 260 7.73 19.84 -0.37
C LEU A 260 8.84 19.31 -1.28
N LYS A 261 8.50 18.94 -2.51
CA LYS A 261 9.50 18.51 -3.49
C LYS A 261 10.07 19.73 -4.23
N LEU A 262 11.28 20.07 -3.89
CA LEU A 262 12.06 21.13 -4.54
C LEU A 262 12.87 20.53 -5.70
N LYS A 263 12.64 20.99 -6.91
CA LYS A 263 13.48 20.65 -8.05
C LYS A 263 14.64 21.63 -8.10
N VAL A 264 15.82 21.20 -7.63
CA VAL A 264 17.02 22.07 -7.53
C VAL A 264 17.87 22.02 -8.79
N ALA A 265 17.79 20.94 -9.58
CA ALA A 265 18.43 20.82 -10.90
C ALA A 265 17.61 19.89 -11.82
N LYS A 266 18.00 19.77 -13.10
CA LYS A 266 17.28 18.96 -14.10
C LYS A 266 17.05 17.52 -13.64
N LYS A 267 18.01 16.95 -12.92
CA LYS A 267 17.99 15.55 -12.45
C LYS A 267 18.06 15.42 -10.92
N VAL A 268 18.01 16.52 -10.16
CA VAL A 268 18.13 16.52 -8.71
C VAL A 268 16.92 17.17 -8.06
N SER A 269 16.36 16.50 -7.08
CA SER A 269 15.29 17.04 -6.24
C SER A 269 15.61 16.81 -4.76
N VAL A 270 15.29 17.80 -3.93
CA VAL A 270 15.33 17.71 -2.46
C VAL A 270 13.91 17.73 -1.95
N ILE A 271 13.58 16.86 -1.02
CA ILE A 271 12.22 16.66 -0.51
C ILE A 271 12.25 16.69 1.00
N PRO A 272 12.18 17.88 1.63
CA PRO A 272 11.86 17.96 3.02
C PRO A 272 10.43 17.50 3.27
N ALA A 273 10.23 16.74 4.33
CA ALA A 273 8.92 16.30 4.78
C ALA A 273 8.86 16.30 6.32
N VAL A 274 7.67 16.55 6.83
CA VAL A 274 7.33 16.44 8.23
C VAL A 274 6.15 15.49 8.37
N PHE A 275 6.07 14.79 9.48
CA PHE A 275 4.97 13.88 9.76
C PHE A 275 4.67 13.82 11.25
N TYR A 276 3.43 13.48 11.54
CA TYR A 276 2.93 13.15 12.86
C TYR A 276 2.42 11.72 12.83
N LEU A 277 2.83 10.96 13.81
CA LEU A 277 2.38 9.61 14.06
C LEU A 277 1.66 9.58 15.39
N PRO A 278 0.45 9.03 15.43
CA PRO A 278 -0.22 8.76 16.68
C PRO A 278 0.50 7.63 17.43
N GLU A 279 -0.04 7.24 18.52
CA GLU A 279 0.40 6.12 19.35
C GLU A 279 0.67 4.83 18.56
N GLN A 280 1.52 3.96 19.09
CA GLN A 280 1.92 2.72 18.40
C GLN A 280 0.79 1.72 18.23
N SER A 281 -0.13 1.72 19.18
CA SER A 281 -1.24 0.79 19.25
C SER A 281 -2.45 1.54 19.77
N GLN A 282 -3.59 1.28 19.18
CA GLN A 282 -4.87 1.81 19.63
C GLN A 282 -5.11 1.45 21.09
N GLY A 283 -5.46 2.43 21.93
CA GLY A 283 -5.72 2.22 23.35
C GLY A 283 -4.48 2.01 24.24
N VAL A 284 -3.29 2.25 23.73
CA VAL A 284 -2.07 2.25 24.53
C VAL A 284 -1.55 3.69 24.58
N ASP A 285 -1.44 4.25 25.79
CA ASP A 285 -0.92 5.60 26.09
C ASP A 285 0.58 5.69 25.77
N ASP A 286 0.95 5.47 24.53
CA ASP A 286 2.29 5.72 24.01
C ASP A 286 2.41 7.15 23.50
N ALA A 287 3.55 7.77 23.68
CA ALA A 287 3.77 9.13 23.22
C ALA A 287 3.64 9.26 21.70
N SER A 288 2.75 10.12 21.24
CA SER A 288 2.68 10.54 19.85
C SER A 288 4.01 11.16 19.40
N GLN A 289 4.34 11.03 18.13
CA GLN A 289 5.64 11.42 17.59
C GLN A 289 5.52 12.40 16.43
N TRP A 290 6.25 13.48 16.50
CA TRP A 290 6.58 14.30 15.35
C TRP A 290 7.92 13.89 14.79
N GLY A 291 8.03 13.83 13.47
CA GLY A 291 9.27 13.53 12.80
C GLY A 291 9.45 14.33 11.52
N GLY A 292 10.69 14.36 11.06
CA GLY A 292 11.04 15.00 9.82
C GLY A 292 12.05 14.16 9.05
N VAL A 293 12.00 14.27 7.73
CA VAL A 293 12.95 13.61 6.82
C VAL A 293 13.30 14.56 5.69
N VAL A 294 14.56 14.55 5.27
CA VAL A 294 15.01 15.23 4.06
C VAL A 294 15.56 14.16 3.11
N GLN A 295 14.89 14.01 1.97
CA GLN A 295 15.27 13.05 0.95
C GLN A 295 15.89 13.77 -0.25
N THR A 296 17.04 13.32 -0.72
CA THR A 296 17.63 13.77 -1.98
C THR A 296 17.45 12.68 -3.04
N VAL A 297 16.88 13.06 -4.19
CA VAL A 297 16.61 12.14 -5.31
C VAL A 297 17.43 12.54 -6.51
N PHE A 298 18.31 11.66 -6.94
CA PHE A 298 19.06 11.77 -8.20
C PHE A 298 18.40 10.91 -9.27
N LYS A 299 18.33 11.42 -10.50
CA LYS A 299 17.88 10.67 -11.69
C LYS A 299 19.02 10.59 -12.67
N PHE A 300 19.38 9.43 -13.06
CA PHE A 300 20.41 9.13 -14.04
C PHE A 300 19.84 8.95 -15.45
#